data_045bd6cadcf1f2e371222cd95fb7862f
#
_entry.id   045bd6cadcf1f2e371222cd95fb7862f
#
_cell.length_a   1.000
_cell.length_b   1.000
_cell.length_c   1.000
_cell.angle_alpha   90.00
_cell.angle_beta   90.00
_cell.angle_gamma   90.00
#
_symmetry.space_group_name_H-M   'P 1'
#
loop_
_entity.id
_entity.type
_entity.pdbx_description
1 polymer ?
#
loop_
_entity_poly.entity_id
_entity_poly.type
_entity_poly.pdbx_seq_one_letter_code
_entity_poly.pdbx_strand_id
1 'polypeptide(L)'
;MPEQQKQQTKQVAVRSDIGDSVIARINELANNGLVMPKDFSATMAIKMTMIKLSELKDKSGKPALEVCTKESIANALFRMCLKGLNCGLDQCYATVKGDQLCIDPSYFGKVLMVKRFFPSWNPKAHVIRQGDEFEFEIDNATGLTKLLKHKTKLENMDKDFVGAYIYMPTESGELDLYIMTAKQIRAAWAKSPTQQGTHKAFDEKMVGKTIINSACNMIINSTPSINAGDDINENEHVVDTEYEILDESDNGQQPAPQQQLQQPKEEAPAPQPQQPAAAPANNGEVPFPQNDDDF
;
A
#
# COMPACT_ATOMS: atom_id res chain seq x y z
N MET A 1 37.42 16.99 -18.21
CA MET A 1 36.19 17.64 -18.78
C MET A 1 35.52 16.86 -19.94
N PRO A 2 36.19 16.01 -20.77
CA PRO A 2 35.50 15.30 -21.89
C PRO A 2 34.75 14.03 -21.53
N GLU A 3 35.06 13.35 -20.41
CA GLU A 3 34.39 12.08 -20.05
C GLU A 3 33.00 12.25 -19.48
N GLN A 4 32.76 13.27 -18.67
CA GLN A 4 31.44 13.58 -18.13
C GLN A 4 30.43 13.98 -19.21
N GLN A 5 30.86 14.72 -20.23
CA GLN A 5 30.01 15.06 -21.36
C GLN A 5 29.66 13.84 -22.23
N LYS A 6 30.60 12.90 -22.46
CA LYS A 6 30.34 11.65 -23.16
C LYS A 6 29.40 10.71 -22.45
N GLN A 7 29.47 10.64 -21.10
CA GLN A 7 28.53 9.86 -20.30
C GLN A 7 27.12 10.45 -20.31
N GLN A 8 26.98 11.77 -20.19
CA GLN A 8 25.68 12.44 -20.30
C GLN A 8 25.03 12.26 -21.68
N THR A 9 25.79 12.37 -22.73
CA THR A 9 25.27 12.18 -24.11
C THR A 9 24.85 10.74 -24.38
N LYS A 10 25.58 9.76 -23.86
CA LYS A 10 25.20 8.34 -23.91
C LYS A 10 23.94 8.03 -23.13
N GLN A 11 23.78 8.60 -21.95
CA GLN A 11 22.57 8.44 -21.13
C GLN A 11 21.34 9.07 -21.77
N VAL A 12 21.47 10.23 -22.39
CA VAL A 12 20.38 10.90 -23.10
C VAL A 12 19.94 10.09 -24.33
N ALA A 13 20.86 9.53 -25.08
CA ALA A 13 20.56 8.69 -26.26
C ALA A 13 19.85 7.37 -25.86
N VAL A 14 20.29 6.71 -24.78
CA VAL A 14 19.63 5.49 -24.27
C VAL A 14 18.23 5.79 -23.73
N ARG A 15 18.00 6.99 -23.20
CA ARG A 15 16.70 7.43 -22.65
C ARG A 15 15.64 7.63 -23.73
N SER A 16 16.01 8.25 -24.87
CA SER A 16 15.08 8.42 -25.99
C SER A 16 14.67 7.07 -26.58
N ASP A 17 15.63 6.15 -26.72
CA ASP A 17 15.46 4.85 -27.37
C ASP A 17 14.42 3.94 -26.65
N ILE A 18 14.49 3.87 -25.31
CA ILE A 18 13.54 3.05 -24.52
C ILE A 18 12.12 3.66 -24.55
N GLY A 19 12.02 4.97 -24.33
CA GLY A 19 10.73 5.66 -24.34
C GLY A 19 10.05 5.56 -25.72
N ASP A 20 10.79 5.79 -26.78
CA ASP A 20 10.28 5.74 -28.16
C ASP A 20 9.86 4.31 -28.55
N SER A 21 10.61 3.27 -28.11
CA SER A 21 10.25 1.87 -28.30
C SER A 21 8.93 1.52 -27.60
N VAL A 22 8.72 1.96 -26.36
CA VAL A 22 7.46 1.72 -25.62
C VAL A 22 6.30 2.47 -26.28
N ILE A 23 6.50 3.70 -26.73
CA ILE A 23 5.48 4.47 -27.47
C ILE A 23 5.09 3.74 -28.76
N ALA A 24 6.05 3.25 -29.53
CA ALA A 24 5.79 2.49 -30.76
C ALA A 24 4.95 1.24 -30.48
N ARG A 25 5.29 0.47 -29.44
CA ARG A 25 4.53 -0.72 -29.01
C ARG A 25 3.11 -0.39 -28.59
N ILE A 26 2.90 0.69 -27.84
CA ILE A 26 1.55 1.12 -27.42
C ILE A 26 0.73 1.54 -28.65
N ASN A 27 1.31 2.28 -29.58
CA ASN A 27 0.62 2.68 -30.82
C ASN A 27 0.23 1.47 -31.68
N GLU A 28 1.10 0.48 -31.79
CA GLU A 28 0.80 -0.78 -32.47
C GLU A 28 -0.40 -1.50 -31.82
N LEU A 29 -0.39 -1.61 -30.51
CA LEU A 29 -1.50 -2.23 -29.77
C LEU A 29 -2.80 -1.41 -29.88
N ALA A 30 -2.72 -0.08 -29.88
CA ALA A 30 -3.88 0.78 -30.08
C ALA A 30 -4.49 0.58 -31.47
N ASN A 31 -3.66 0.40 -32.51
CA ASN A 31 -4.12 0.05 -33.86
C ASN A 31 -4.76 -1.36 -33.91
N ASN A 32 -4.36 -2.25 -33.03
CA ASN A 32 -4.87 -3.61 -32.89
C ASN A 32 -6.03 -3.74 -31.87
N GLY A 33 -6.62 -2.63 -31.41
CA GLY A 33 -7.82 -2.61 -30.59
C GLY A 33 -7.61 -2.30 -29.11
N LEU A 34 -6.38 -2.00 -28.64
CA LEU A 34 -6.17 -1.52 -27.27
C LEU A 34 -6.83 -0.15 -27.11
N VAL A 35 -7.79 -0.07 -26.20
CA VAL A 35 -8.48 1.18 -25.88
C VAL A 35 -7.82 1.85 -24.68
N MET A 36 -7.21 2.99 -24.93
CA MET A 36 -6.62 3.82 -23.87
C MET A 36 -7.68 4.77 -23.29
N PRO A 37 -7.55 5.15 -21.98
CA PRO A 37 -8.44 6.16 -21.41
C PRO A 37 -8.38 7.48 -22.19
N LYS A 38 -9.53 8.12 -22.40
CA LYS A 38 -9.65 9.35 -23.22
C LYS A 38 -8.85 10.53 -22.65
N ASP A 39 -8.64 10.54 -21.36
CA ASP A 39 -7.90 11.57 -20.59
C ASP A 39 -6.40 11.27 -20.49
N PHE A 40 -5.89 10.23 -21.16
CA PHE A 40 -4.51 9.76 -21.03
C PHE A 40 -3.71 9.90 -22.33
N SER A 41 -2.49 10.41 -22.21
CA SER A 41 -1.50 10.47 -23.28
C SER A 41 -0.27 9.65 -22.91
N ALA A 42 -0.09 8.50 -23.55
CA ALA A 42 1.06 7.62 -23.32
C ALA A 42 2.39 8.33 -23.57
N THR A 43 2.48 9.10 -24.67
CA THR A 43 3.68 9.87 -25.00
C THR A 43 4.06 10.87 -23.91
N MET A 44 3.07 11.61 -23.39
CA MET A 44 3.31 12.56 -22.30
C MET A 44 3.71 11.84 -21.01
N ALA A 45 2.98 10.79 -20.65
CA ALA A 45 3.24 10.02 -19.44
C ALA A 45 4.67 9.42 -19.44
N ILE A 46 5.09 8.82 -20.56
CA ILE A 46 6.43 8.26 -20.70
C ILE A 46 7.49 9.35 -20.59
N LYS A 47 7.35 10.47 -21.31
CA LYS A 47 8.33 11.56 -21.26
C LYS A 47 8.47 12.14 -19.85
N MET A 48 7.37 12.40 -19.15
CA MET A 48 7.39 12.92 -17.78
C MET A 48 7.99 11.89 -16.81
N THR A 49 7.65 10.61 -16.96
CA THR A 49 8.21 9.54 -16.14
C THR A 49 9.70 9.38 -16.36
N MET A 50 10.19 9.45 -17.61
CA MET A 50 11.62 9.38 -17.90
C MET A 50 12.42 10.52 -17.27
N ILE A 51 11.83 11.71 -17.14
CA ILE A 51 12.44 12.81 -16.37
C ILE A 51 12.60 12.41 -14.91
N LYS A 52 11.54 11.93 -14.23
CA LYS A 52 11.64 11.44 -12.85
C LYS A 52 12.63 10.28 -12.68
N LEU A 53 12.68 9.34 -13.62
CA LEU A 53 13.65 8.24 -13.59
C LEU A 53 15.10 8.71 -13.71
N SER A 54 15.34 9.85 -14.35
CA SER A 54 16.68 10.41 -14.45
C SER A 54 17.24 10.93 -13.12
N GLU A 55 16.36 11.23 -12.17
CA GLU A 55 16.68 11.72 -10.83
C GLU A 55 16.62 10.60 -9.79
N LEU A 56 15.92 9.50 -10.13
CA LEU A 56 15.75 8.36 -9.22
C LEU A 56 17.08 7.64 -9.00
N LYS A 57 17.35 7.33 -7.73
CA LYS A 57 18.51 6.54 -7.30
C LYS A 57 18.06 5.28 -6.56
N ASP A 58 18.88 4.26 -6.61
CA ASP A 58 18.71 3.05 -5.79
C ASP A 58 19.09 3.31 -4.32
N LYS A 59 18.93 2.31 -3.47
CA LYS A 59 19.30 2.38 -2.04
C LYS A 59 20.81 2.63 -1.81
N SER A 60 21.66 2.41 -2.82
CA SER A 60 23.11 2.65 -2.77
C SER A 60 23.49 4.03 -3.33
N GLY A 61 22.51 4.84 -3.77
CA GLY A 61 22.72 6.15 -4.35
C GLY A 61 23.09 6.14 -5.84
N LYS A 62 23.04 4.99 -6.53
CA LYS A 62 23.32 4.88 -7.96
C LYS A 62 22.09 5.25 -8.78
N PRO A 63 22.26 5.91 -9.95
CA PRO A 63 21.14 6.27 -10.83
C PRO A 63 20.34 5.03 -11.26
N ALA A 64 19.01 5.09 -11.18
CA ALA A 64 18.12 3.99 -11.56
C ALA A 64 18.33 3.53 -13.00
N LEU A 65 18.59 4.47 -13.91
CA LEU A 65 18.82 4.20 -15.33
C LEU A 65 20.16 3.49 -15.64
N GLU A 66 21.06 3.40 -14.65
CA GLU A 66 22.32 2.65 -14.76
C GLU A 66 22.21 1.25 -14.13
N VAL A 67 21.39 1.13 -13.09
CA VAL A 67 21.20 -0.10 -12.32
C VAL A 67 20.17 -1.02 -12.96
N CYS A 68 19.04 -0.44 -13.40
CA CYS A 68 17.94 -1.22 -13.97
C CYS A 68 18.22 -1.65 -15.41
N THR A 69 17.81 -2.88 -15.73
CA THR A 69 17.89 -3.38 -17.10
C THR A 69 16.95 -2.58 -18.03
N LYS A 70 17.33 -2.44 -19.29
CA LYS A 70 16.49 -1.75 -20.30
C LYS A 70 15.13 -2.41 -20.46
N GLU A 71 15.09 -3.72 -20.38
CA GLU A 71 13.87 -4.52 -20.46
C GLU A 71 12.95 -4.23 -19.28
N SER A 72 13.48 -4.20 -18.06
CA SER A 72 12.74 -3.85 -16.86
C SER A 72 12.13 -2.45 -16.96
N ILE A 73 12.92 -1.47 -17.41
CA ILE A 73 12.43 -0.08 -17.62
C ILE A 73 11.30 -0.06 -18.65
N ALA A 74 11.49 -0.71 -19.80
CA ALA A 74 10.47 -0.75 -20.85
C ALA A 74 9.18 -1.41 -20.37
N ASN A 75 9.26 -2.54 -19.66
CA ASN A 75 8.11 -3.25 -19.13
C ASN A 75 7.38 -2.44 -18.04
N ALA A 76 8.11 -1.77 -17.14
CA ALA A 76 7.51 -0.91 -16.12
C ALA A 76 6.76 0.29 -16.75
N LEU A 77 7.35 0.96 -17.72
CA LEU A 77 6.70 2.04 -18.47
C LEU A 77 5.47 1.55 -19.23
N PHE A 78 5.57 0.39 -19.87
CA PHE A 78 4.46 -0.20 -20.60
C PHE A 78 3.27 -0.51 -19.69
N ARG A 79 3.49 -1.19 -18.56
CA ARG A 79 2.45 -1.48 -17.57
C ARG A 79 1.84 -0.20 -17.00
N MET A 80 2.65 0.82 -16.71
CA MET A 80 2.16 2.14 -16.27
C MET A 80 1.18 2.73 -17.28
N CYS A 81 1.52 2.65 -18.57
CA CYS A 81 0.66 3.17 -19.64
C CYS A 81 -0.62 2.36 -19.79
N LEU A 82 -0.57 1.03 -19.69
CA LEU A 82 -1.78 0.19 -19.73
C LEU A 82 -2.77 0.55 -18.61
N LYS A 83 -2.25 0.90 -17.41
CA LYS A 83 -3.06 1.42 -16.30
C LYS A 83 -3.50 2.87 -16.52
N GLY A 84 -3.04 3.53 -17.56
CA GLY A 84 -3.32 4.93 -17.86
C GLY A 84 -2.80 5.88 -16.79
N LEU A 85 -1.63 5.61 -16.19
CA LEU A 85 -1.04 6.38 -15.12
C LEU A 85 0.18 7.17 -15.57
N ASN A 86 0.50 8.23 -14.84
CA ASN A 86 1.62 9.12 -15.12
C ASN A 86 2.38 9.44 -13.82
N CYS A 87 3.62 8.99 -13.70
CA CYS A 87 4.47 9.30 -12.54
C CYS A 87 4.75 10.80 -12.41
N GLY A 88 4.79 11.54 -13.53
CA GLY A 88 4.99 12.99 -13.52
C GLY A 88 3.85 13.77 -12.84
N LEU A 89 2.69 13.14 -12.68
CA LEU A 89 1.50 13.69 -12.00
C LEU A 89 1.23 13.03 -10.65
N ASP A 90 2.25 12.39 -10.05
CA ASP A 90 2.17 11.68 -8.76
C ASP A 90 1.09 10.58 -8.71
N GLN A 91 0.69 10.06 -9.89
CA GLN A 91 -0.27 8.96 -9.99
C GLN A 91 0.37 7.59 -9.77
N CYS A 92 1.70 7.52 -9.79
CA CYS A 92 2.48 6.32 -9.52
C CYS A 92 3.86 6.69 -8.96
N TYR A 93 4.48 5.72 -8.29
CA TYR A 93 5.83 5.83 -7.74
C TYR A 93 6.74 4.85 -8.45
N ALA A 94 7.94 5.31 -8.80
CA ALA A 94 8.99 4.48 -9.35
C ALA A 94 9.98 4.10 -8.23
N THR A 95 10.30 2.82 -8.12
CA THR A 95 11.25 2.27 -7.16
C THR A 95 12.21 1.30 -7.83
N VAL A 96 13.43 1.18 -7.30
CA VAL A 96 14.44 0.22 -7.79
C VAL A 96 14.52 -0.95 -6.83
N LYS A 97 14.30 -2.17 -7.32
CA LYS A 97 14.44 -3.42 -6.58
C LYS A 97 15.48 -4.30 -7.29
N GLY A 98 16.71 -4.30 -6.77
CA GLY A 98 17.83 -4.95 -7.46
C GLY A 98 18.12 -4.27 -8.80
N ASP A 99 18.03 -4.99 -9.89
CA ASP A 99 18.16 -4.49 -11.26
C ASP A 99 16.83 -4.23 -11.96
N GLN A 100 15.72 -4.31 -11.22
CA GLN A 100 14.37 -4.13 -11.73
C GLN A 100 13.80 -2.76 -11.35
N LEU A 101 13.16 -2.10 -12.32
CA LEU A 101 12.33 -0.93 -12.10
C LEU A 101 10.90 -1.38 -11.81
N CYS A 102 10.36 -0.97 -10.66
CA CYS A 102 8.96 -1.14 -10.32
C CYS A 102 8.24 0.22 -10.39
N ILE A 103 7.10 0.28 -11.06
CA ILE A 103 6.23 1.46 -11.09
C ILE A 103 4.86 1.05 -10.57
N ASP A 104 4.54 1.54 -9.39
CA ASP A 104 3.36 1.15 -8.65
C ASP A 104 2.36 2.31 -8.55
N PRO A 105 1.03 2.06 -8.63
CA PRO A 105 0.03 3.10 -8.50
C PRO A 105 0.08 3.77 -7.13
N SER A 106 0.11 5.10 -7.10
CA SER A 106 -0.08 5.85 -5.86
C SER A 106 -1.55 5.79 -5.40
N TYR A 107 -1.81 6.27 -4.19
CA TYR A 107 -3.17 6.50 -3.72
C TYR A 107 -4.03 7.29 -4.74
N PHE A 108 -3.49 8.38 -5.31
CA PHE A 108 -4.19 9.16 -6.34
C PHE A 108 -4.38 8.38 -7.63
N GLY A 109 -3.39 7.59 -8.03
CA GLY A 109 -3.49 6.72 -9.21
C GLY A 109 -4.57 5.67 -9.05
N LYS A 110 -4.66 5.02 -7.89
CA LYS A 110 -5.72 4.04 -7.60
C LYS A 110 -7.12 4.67 -7.63
N VAL A 111 -7.29 5.83 -7.00
CA VAL A 111 -8.55 6.59 -7.08
C VAL A 111 -8.89 6.92 -8.53
N LEU A 112 -7.92 7.36 -9.34
CA LEU A 112 -8.13 7.65 -10.76
C LEU A 112 -8.58 6.41 -11.53
N MET A 113 -7.90 5.26 -11.31
CA MET A 113 -8.28 3.99 -11.94
C MET A 113 -9.73 3.62 -11.62
N VAL A 114 -10.15 3.66 -10.36
CA VAL A 114 -11.52 3.36 -9.94
C VAL A 114 -12.51 4.36 -10.52
N LYS A 115 -12.20 5.66 -10.54
CA LYS A 115 -13.08 6.70 -11.09
C LYS A 115 -13.35 6.57 -12.58
N ARG A 116 -12.50 5.91 -13.35
CA ARG A 116 -12.77 5.64 -14.78
C ARG A 116 -13.91 4.65 -14.98
N PHE A 117 -14.12 3.73 -14.04
CA PHE A 117 -15.24 2.78 -14.06
C PHE A 117 -16.45 3.30 -13.30
N PHE A 118 -16.24 4.07 -12.25
CA PHE A 118 -17.26 4.68 -11.42
C PHE A 118 -17.10 6.21 -11.38
N PRO A 119 -17.43 6.94 -12.46
CA PRO A 119 -17.13 8.38 -12.59
C PRO A 119 -17.78 9.27 -11.52
N SER A 120 -18.96 8.87 -11.00
CA SER A 120 -19.67 9.58 -9.94
C SER A 120 -19.07 9.35 -8.55
N TRP A 121 -18.20 8.33 -8.39
CA TRP A 121 -17.60 8.02 -7.10
C TRP A 121 -16.59 9.08 -6.68
N ASN A 122 -16.81 9.67 -5.52
CA ASN A 122 -15.90 10.62 -4.91
C ASN A 122 -15.51 10.12 -3.51
N PRO A 123 -14.39 9.43 -3.34
CA PRO A 123 -14.03 8.82 -2.08
C PRO A 123 -13.81 9.88 -1.00
N LYS A 124 -14.60 9.77 0.07
CA LYS A 124 -14.44 10.53 1.29
C LYS A 124 -14.34 9.56 2.45
N ALA A 125 -13.20 9.55 3.12
CA ALA A 125 -13.04 8.80 4.35
C ALA A 125 -13.61 9.60 5.52
N HIS A 126 -14.31 8.89 6.39
CA HIS A 126 -14.84 9.42 7.63
C HIS A 126 -14.20 8.67 8.80
N VAL A 127 -13.53 9.39 9.68
CA VAL A 127 -12.90 8.83 10.88
C VAL A 127 -13.93 8.76 11.99
N ILE A 128 -14.00 7.63 12.66
CA ILE A 128 -14.86 7.41 13.84
C ILE A 128 -13.97 7.60 15.06
N ARG A 129 -14.30 8.55 15.92
CA ARG A 129 -13.54 8.89 17.12
C ARG A 129 -14.15 8.28 18.38
N GLN A 130 -13.36 8.17 19.43
CA GLN A 130 -13.88 7.79 20.75
C GLN A 130 -14.94 8.78 21.22
N GLY A 131 -16.12 8.25 21.60
CA GLY A 131 -17.26 9.03 22.04
C GLY A 131 -18.20 9.46 20.93
N ASP A 132 -17.95 9.09 19.67
CA ASP A 132 -18.90 9.25 18.58
C ASP A 132 -20.04 8.22 18.71
N GLU A 133 -21.23 8.63 18.31
CA GLU A 133 -22.37 7.73 18.14
C GLU A 133 -22.28 7.15 16.71
N PHE A 134 -21.93 5.86 16.59
CA PHE A 134 -21.79 5.20 15.31
C PHE A 134 -22.60 3.90 15.28
N GLU A 135 -23.56 3.81 14.35
CA GLU A 135 -24.45 2.69 14.16
C GLU A 135 -24.56 2.35 12.66
N PHE A 136 -24.45 1.06 12.35
CA PHE A 136 -24.62 0.54 11.00
C PHE A 136 -25.38 -0.78 11.05
N GLU A 137 -25.94 -1.20 9.92
CA GLU A 137 -26.58 -2.49 9.75
C GLU A 137 -26.06 -3.20 8.51
N ILE A 138 -26.17 -4.51 8.50
CA ILE A 138 -25.92 -5.33 7.32
C ILE A 138 -27.29 -5.80 6.81
N ASP A 139 -27.60 -5.45 5.58
CA ASP A 139 -28.80 -5.90 4.90
C ASP A 139 -28.68 -7.42 4.62
N ASN A 140 -29.53 -8.21 5.26
CA ASN A 140 -29.45 -9.67 5.17
C ASN A 140 -29.80 -10.23 3.77
N ALA A 141 -30.46 -9.46 2.95
CA ALA A 141 -30.84 -9.88 1.59
C ALA A 141 -29.72 -9.63 0.57
N THR A 142 -29.05 -8.48 0.70
CA THR A 142 -28.02 -8.03 -0.25
C THR A 142 -26.60 -8.20 0.28
N GLY A 143 -26.42 -8.34 1.59
CA GLY A 143 -25.12 -8.34 2.26
C GLY A 143 -24.48 -6.95 2.34
N LEU A 144 -25.13 -5.91 1.82
CA LEU A 144 -24.59 -4.55 1.84
C LEU A 144 -24.65 -3.96 3.25
N THR A 145 -23.61 -3.24 3.59
CA THR A 145 -23.56 -2.50 4.86
C THR A 145 -24.11 -1.09 4.68
N LYS A 146 -25.01 -0.68 5.56
CA LYS A 146 -25.66 0.64 5.53
C LYS A 146 -25.37 1.41 6.80
N LEU A 147 -24.99 2.68 6.67
CA LEU A 147 -24.83 3.58 7.81
C LEU A 147 -26.21 4.01 8.31
N LEU A 148 -26.50 3.76 9.57
CA LEU A 148 -27.71 4.26 10.25
C LEU A 148 -27.46 5.61 10.89
N LYS A 149 -26.29 5.76 11.55
CA LYS A 149 -25.98 6.98 12.31
C LYS A 149 -24.48 7.19 12.43
N HIS A 150 -24.03 8.42 12.21
CA HIS A 150 -22.72 8.88 12.68
C HIS A 150 -22.87 10.31 13.18
N LYS A 151 -22.69 10.52 14.49
CA LYS A 151 -22.68 11.84 15.09
C LYS A 151 -21.38 12.00 15.87
N THR A 152 -20.62 13.00 15.49
CA THR A 152 -19.41 13.42 16.21
C THR A 152 -19.65 14.78 16.87
N LYS A 153 -18.94 15.02 17.98
CA LYS A 153 -18.87 16.31 18.65
C LYS A 153 -17.49 16.89 18.44
N LEU A 154 -17.38 18.21 18.48
CA LEU A 154 -16.08 18.88 18.33
C LEU A 154 -15.04 18.37 19.35
N GLU A 155 -15.47 18.11 20.60
CA GLU A 155 -14.64 17.56 21.66
C GLU A 155 -14.09 16.14 21.37
N ASN A 156 -14.67 15.41 20.41
CA ASN A 156 -14.22 14.07 20.03
C ASN A 156 -13.15 14.12 18.94
N MET A 157 -13.03 15.23 18.20
CA MET A 157 -12.13 15.32 17.05
C MET A 157 -10.65 15.16 17.41
N ASP A 158 -10.28 15.51 18.66
CA ASP A 158 -8.92 15.36 19.18
C ASP A 158 -8.69 14.02 19.92
N LYS A 159 -9.74 13.19 20.04
CA LYS A 159 -9.62 11.87 20.68
C LYS A 159 -9.09 10.83 19.70
N ASP A 160 -8.61 9.70 20.24
CA ASP A 160 -8.16 8.55 19.45
C ASP A 160 -9.26 8.06 18.50
N PHE A 161 -8.86 7.60 17.31
CA PHE A 161 -9.78 6.96 16.39
C PHE A 161 -10.05 5.51 16.80
N VAL A 162 -11.28 5.06 16.61
CA VAL A 162 -11.73 3.67 16.82
C VAL A 162 -11.93 2.93 15.52
N GLY A 163 -12.07 3.65 14.41
CA GLY A 163 -12.21 3.13 13.07
C GLY A 163 -12.36 4.24 12.03
N ALA A 164 -12.63 3.83 10.83
CA ALA A 164 -13.00 4.72 9.74
C ALA A 164 -13.90 3.98 8.75
N TYR A 165 -14.64 4.74 7.94
CA TYR A 165 -15.45 4.18 6.87
C TYR A 165 -15.40 5.03 5.59
N ILE A 166 -15.77 4.39 4.50
CA ILE A 166 -15.93 4.99 3.17
C ILE A 166 -17.09 4.30 2.45
N TYR A 167 -17.78 5.03 1.58
CA TYR A 167 -18.75 4.43 0.68
C TYR A 167 -18.04 3.92 -0.58
N MET A 168 -18.20 2.64 -0.88
CA MET A 168 -17.70 1.98 -2.08
C MET A 168 -18.82 1.83 -3.11
N PRO A 169 -18.54 2.03 -4.41
CA PRO A 169 -19.49 1.76 -5.46
C PRO A 169 -19.63 0.24 -5.66
N THR A 170 -20.82 -0.22 -5.94
CA THR A 170 -21.11 -1.60 -6.36
C THR A 170 -21.50 -1.62 -7.83
N GLU A 171 -21.45 -2.80 -8.44
CA GLU A 171 -21.91 -2.98 -9.83
C GLU A 171 -23.40 -2.71 -10.00
N SER A 172 -24.20 -2.90 -8.94
CA SER A 172 -25.63 -2.56 -8.95
C SER A 172 -25.89 -1.04 -8.94
N GLY A 173 -24.87 -0.22 -8.72
CA GLY A 173 -24.98 1.24 -8.55
C GLY A 173 -25.34 1.67 -7.14
N GLU A 174 -25.58 0.74 -6.21
CA GLU A 174 -25.73 1.03 -4.79
C GLU A 174 -24.36 1.33 -4.16
N LEU A 175 -24.39 1.90 -2.97
CA LEU A 175 -23.18 2.18 -2.19
C LEU A 175 -23.09 1.19 -1.02
N ASP A 176 -21.96 0.51 -0.92
CA ASP A 176 -21.63 -0.31 0.23
C ASP A 176 -20.76 0.46 1.22
N LEU A 177 -21.01 0.32 2.51
CA LEU A 177 -20.25 0.97 3.55
C LEU A 177 -19.06 0.09 3.93
N TYR A 178 -17.86 0.43 3.47
CA TYR A 178 -16.64 -0.24 3.85
C TYR A 178 -16.07 0.35 5.14
N ILE A 179 -15.91 -0.49 6.17
CA ILE A 179 -15.47 -0.09 7.50
C ILE A 179 -14.14 -0.77 7.83
N MET A 180 -13.19 -0.01 8.36
CA MET A 180 -11.96 -0.54 8.97
C MET A 180 -11.89 -0.14 10.44
N THR A 181 -11.60 -1.11 11.30
CA THR A 181 -11.34 -0.85 12.72
C THR A 181 -9.96 -0.24 12.93
N ALA A 182 -9.76 0.45 14.06
CA ALA A 182 -8.45 0.97 14.43
C ALA A 182 -7.36 -0.11 14.47
N LYS A 183 -7.71 -1.35 14.85
CA LYS A 183 -6.78 -2.49 14.84
C LYS A 183 -6.31 -2.83 13.42
N GLN A 184 -7.21 -2.86 12.45
CA GLN A 184 -6.87 -3.13 11.04
C GLN A 184 -6.02 -2.01 10.45
N ILE A 185 -6.38 -0.76 10.72
CA ILE A 185 -5.63 0.41 10.25
C ILE A 185 -4.21 0.42 10.84
N ARG A 186 -4.07 0.20 12.16
CA ARG A 186 -2.75 0.14 12.80
C ARG A 186 -1.93 -1.07 12.34
N ALA A 187 -2.57 -2.21 12.02
CA ALA A 187 -1.88 -3.36 11.44
C ALA A 187 -1.35 -3.08 10.03
N ALA A 188 -2.11 -2.31 9.21
CA ALA A 188 -1.61 -1.83 7.92
C ALA A 188 -0.39 -0.92 8.10
N TRP A 189 -0.43 0.02 9.04
CA TRP A 189 0.70 0.91 9.33
C TRP A 189 1.94 0.19 9.86
N ALA A 190 1.77 -0.90 10.62
CA ALA A 190 2.89 -1.66 11.18
C ALA A 190 3.75 -2.36 10.12
N LYS A 191 3.21 -2.56 8.90
CA LYS A 191 3.96 -3.11 7.78
C LYS A 191 4.95 -2.11 7.16
N SER A 192 4.79 -0.81 7.42
CA SER A 192 5.65 0.28 6.93
C SER A 192 6.53 0.83 8.06
N PRO A 193 7.81 0.42 8.16
CA PRO A 193 8.65 0.73 9.32
C PRO A 193 9.08 2.20 9.42
N THR A 194 8.97 2.98 8.36
CA THR A 194 9.58 4.32 8.27
C THR A 194 8.68 5.49 8.69
N GLN A 195 7.37 5.27 8.95
CA GLN A 195 6.41 6.38 9.10
C GLN A 195 5.72 6.50 10.46
N GLN A 196 6.23 5.87 11.52
CA GLN A 196 5.57 5.90 12.84
C GLN A 196 5.37 7.32 13.42
N GLY A 197 6.24 8.27 13.10
CA GLY A 197 6.11 9.66 13.54
C GLY A 197 4.99 10.42 12.83
N THR A 198 4.87 10.28 11.51
CA THR A 198 3.87 10.95 10.68
C THR A 198 2.44 10.45 10.98
N HIS A 199 2.29 9.16 11.27
CA HIS A 199 1.00 8.56 11.62
C HIS A 199 0.40 9.14 12.91
N LYS A 200 1.23 9.54 13.87
CA LYS A 200 0.78 10.18 15.12
C LYS A 200 0.44 11.66 14.96
N ALA A 201 1.20 12.37 14.13
CA ALA A 201 1.03 13.81 13.95
C ALA A 201 -0.17 14.17 13.03
N PHE A 202 -0.51 13.27 12.09
CA PHE A 202 -1.57 13.50 11.08
C PHE A 202 -2.48 12.29 10.94
N ASP A 203 -2.95 11.76 12.07
CA ASP A 203 -3.71 10.51 12.13
C ASP A 203 -4.92 10.50 11.20
N GLU A 204 -5.72 11.58 11.16
CA GLU A 204 -6.92 11.68 10.33
C GLU A 204 -6.61 11.53 8.84
N LYS A 205 -5.59 12.24 8.35
CA LYS A 205 -5.17 12.16 6.94
C LYS A 205 -4.65 10.77 6.61
N MET A 206 -3.88 10.17 7.52
CA MET A 206 -3.30 8.85 7.32
C MET A 206 -4.35 7.74 7.42
N VAL A 207 -5.30 7.83 8.34
CA VAL A 207 -6.46 6.93 8.42
C VAL A 207 -7.26 7.00 7.12
N GLY A 208 -7.58 8.22 6.65
CA GLY A 208 -8.32 8.42 5.40
C GLY A 208 -7.60 7.82 4.20
N LYS A 209 -6.30 8.05 4.08
CA LYS A 209 -5.48 7.48 3.01
C LYS A 209 -5.47 5.96 3.04
N THR A 210 -5.35 5.36 4.23
CA THR A 210 -5.30 3.91 4.41
C THR A 210 -6.61 3.25 3.99
N ILE A 211 -7.75 3.76 4.45
CA ILE A 211 -9.04 3.13 4.11
C ILE A 211 -9.40 3.31 2.63
N ILE A 212 -9.13 4.48 2.04
CA ILE A 212 -9.38 4.71 0.62
C ILE A 212 -8.47 3.80 -0.24
N ASN A 213 -7.19 3.66 0.13
CA ASN A 213 -6.27 2.77 -0.57
C ASN A 213 -6.75 1.31 -0.49
N SER A 214 -7.22 0.87 0.68
CA SER A 214 -7.76 -0.49 0.86
C SER A 214 -9.02 -0.72 0.04
N ALA A 215 -9.96 0.24 0.04
CA ALA A 215 -11.17 0.18 -0.78
C ALA A 215 -10.85 0.14 -2.29
N CYS A 216 -9.93 1.00 -2.76
CA CYS A 216 -9.49 0.99 -4.14
C CYS A 216 -8.87 -0.35 -4.54
N ASN A 217 -8.03 -0.95 -3.69
CA ASN A 217 -7.44 -2.27 -3.96
C ASN A 217 -8.52 -3.35 -4.11
N MET A 218 -9.54 -3.36 -3.26
CA MET A 218 -10.64 -4.31 -3.39
C MET A 218 -11.34 -4.17 -4.75
N ILE A 219 -11.68 -2.95 -5.14
CA ILE A 219 -12.36 -2.69 -6.42
C ILE A 219 -11.46 -3.05 -7.60
N ILE A 220 -10.20 -2.61 -7.59
CA ILE A 220 -9.25 -2.87 -8.67
C ILE A 220 -9.03 -4.38 -8.83
N ASN A 221 -8.83 -5.12 -7.73
CA ASN A 221 -8.55 -6.55 -7.78
C ASN A 221 -9.78 -7.40 -8.13
N SER A 222 -10.99 -6.91 -7.89
CA SER A 222 -12.24 -7.58 -8.24
C SER A 222 -12.76 -7.25 -9.65
N THR A 223 -12.19 -6.24 -10.32
CA THR A 223 -12.66 -5.79 -11.64
C THR A 223 -11.64 -6.16 -12.73
N PRO A 224 -11.85 -7.25 -13.50
CA PRO A 224 -10.88 -7.77 -14.47
C PRO A 224 -10.40 -6.73 -15.48
N SER A 225 -11.30 -5.85 -15.94
CA SER A 225 -10.97 -4.82 -16.93
C SER A 225 -10.03 -3.72 -16.39
N ILE A 226 -9.93 -3.56 -15.07
CA ILE A 226 -8.97 -2.63 -14.45
C ILE A 226 -7.57 -3.25 -14.38
N ASN A 227 -7.50 -4.56 -14.22
CA ASN A 227 -6.25 -5.33 -14.07
C ASN A 227 -5.65 -5.83 -15.39
N ALA A 228 -6.25 -5.53 -16.53
CA ALA A 228 -5.81 -6.04 -17.85
C ALA A 228 -4.32 -5.80 -18.20
N GLY A 229 -3.59 -5.03 -17.39
CA GLY A 229 -2.14 -4.85 -17.52
C GLY A 229 -1.27 -5.73 -16.60
N ASP A 230 -1.85 -6.49 -15.68
CA ASP A 230 -1.10 -7.31 -14.71
C ASP A 230 -0.93 -8.78 -15.17
N ASP A 231 -1.75 -9.27 -16.11
CA ASP A 231 -1.72 -10.64 -16.63
C ASP A 231 -0.45 -10.99 -17.47
N ILE A 232 0.47 -10.04 -17.62
CA ILE A 232 1.66 -10.23 -18.46
C ILE A 232 2.84 -10.89 -17.70
N ASN A 233 2.72 -11.12 -16.38
CA ASN A 233 3.73 -11.86 -15.60
C ASN A 233 3.08 -12.73 -14.52
N GLU A 234 2.93 -14.01 -14.81
CA GLU A 234 2.42 -15.05 -13.88
C GLU A 234 3.36 -15.35 -12.69
N ASN A 235 4.46 -14.62 -12.47
CA ASN A 235 5.48 -14.95 -11.47
C ASN A 235 5.74 -13.92 -10.38
N GLU A 236 4.92 -12.89 -10.22
CA GLU A 236 5.07 -12.00 -9.07
C GLU A 236 3.88 -12.13 -8.11
N HIS A 237 4.10 -12.84 -7.00
CA HIS A 237 3.28 -12.71 -5.80
C HIS A 237 3.07 -11.21 -5.51
N VAL A 238 1.81 -10.80 -5.54
CA VAL A 238 1.37 -9.49 -5.04
C VAL A 238 1.63 -9.49 -3.53
N VAL A 239 2.83 -9.13 -3.14
CA VAL A 239 3.08 -8.66 -1.80
C VAL A 239 2.53 -7.25 -1.77
N ASP A 240 1.52 -7.02 -0.92
CA ASP A 240 1.04 -5.67 -0.58
C ASP A 240 2.23 -4.83 -0.10
N THR A 241 2.95 -4.24 -1.03
CA THR A 241 4.00 -3.27 -0.73
C THR A 241 3.31 -1.94 -0.48
N GLU A 242 3.09 -1.64 0.78
CA GLU A 242 2.79 -0.28 1.21
C GLU A 242 3.96 0.62 0.81
N TYR A 243 3.66 1.61 0.00
CA TYR A 243 4.64 2.52 -0.58
C TYR A 243 5.12 3.52 0.47
N GLU A 244 6.44 3.66 0.57
CA GLU A 244 7.07 4.80 1.22
C GLU A 244 6.79 6.05 0.39
N ILE A 245 5.97 6.94 0.93
CA ILE A 245 5.87 8.30 0.42
C ILE A 245 7.09 9.03 0.97
N LEU A 246 8.07 9.28 0.13
CA LEU A 246 9.08 10.28 0.41
C LEU A 246 8.39 11.63 0.27
N ASP A 247 8.02 12.24 1.40
CA ASP A 247 7.70 13.66 1.44
C ASP A 247 8.99 14.42 1.07
N GLU A 248 8.93 15.20 -0.01
CA GLU A 248 10.03 16.05 -0.48
C GLU A 248 10.41 17.19 0.50
N SER A 249 9.92 17.16 1.75
CA SER A 249 10.16 18.21 2.75
C SER A 249 11.21 17.87 3.81
N ASP A 250 11.88 16.71 3.75
CA ASP A 250 12.97 16.42 4.70
C ASP A 250 14.35 16.52 4.03
N ASN A 251 14.83 17.75 3.98
CA ASN A 251 16.16 18.11 3.55
C ASN A 251 17.14 17.84 4.70
N GLY A 252 17.82 16.70 4.65
CA GLY A 252 19.13 16.55 5.26
C GLY A 252 19.21 16.13 6.72
N GLN A 253 19.05 14.85 7.02
CA GLN A 253 19.86 14.20 8.04
C GLN A 253 20.19 12.78 7.61
N GLN A 254 21.47 12.48 7.40
CA GLN A 254 21.99 11.16 7.16
C GLN A 254 21.66 10.24 8.34
N PRO A 255 21.13 9.02 8.12
CA PRO A 255 21.02 8.04 9.19
C PRO A 255 22.42 7.52 9.54
N ALA A 256 22.72 7.51 10.83
CA ALA A 256 23.93 6.90 11.39
C ALA A 256 23.99 5.40 11.08
N PRO A 257 25.19 4.81 10.93
CA PRO A 257 25.32 3.39 10.55
C PRO A 257 24.76 2.49 11.66
N GLN A 258 23.79 1.65 11.28
CA GLN A 258 23.25 0.62 12.15
C GLN A 258 24.33 -0.44 12.41
N GLN A 259 24.71 -0.60 13.67
CA GLN A 259 25.51 -1.71 14.17
C GLN A 259 24.74 -3.03 13.92
N GLN A 260 25.37 -3.94 13.20
CA GLN A 260 24.93 -5.32 13.05
C GLN A 260 24.79 -5.98 14.42
N LEU A 261 23.59 -6.28 14.84
CA LEU A 261 23.33 -7.21 15.93
C LEU A 261 23.75 -8.61 15.50
N GLN A 262 24.84 -9.08 16.09
CA GLN A 262 25.32 -10.43 15.98
C GLN A 262 24.24 -11.38 16.51
N GLN A 263 23.93 -12.42 15.74
CA GLN A 263 23.09 -13.54 16.16
C GLN A 263 23.71 -14.23 17.39
N PRO A 264 22.94 -14.61 18.40
CA PRO A 264 23.42 -15.43 19.50
C PRO A 264 23.75 -16.83 18.97
N LYS A 265 24.97 -17.29 19.26
CA LYS A 265 25.45 -18.64 19.07
C LYS A 265 24.61 -19.60 19.90
N GLU A 266 24.09 -20.62 19.26
CA GLU A 266 23.40 -21.76 19.87
C GLU A 266 24.34 -22.47 20.87
N GLU A 267 24.05 -22.36 22.16
CA GLU A 267 24.71 -23.11 23.20
C GLU A 267 24.05 -24.49 23.34
N ALA A 268 24.90 -25.53 23.40
CA ALA A 268 24.51 -26.92 23.57
C ALA A 268 23.79 -27.17 24.91
N PRO A 269 22.88 -28.17 25.00
CA PRO A 269 22.06 -28.40 26.16
C PRO A 269 22.85 -28.94 27.34
N ALA A 270 22.70 -28.28 28.50
CA ALA A 270 23.21 -28.71 29.77
C ALA A 270 22.40 -29.91 30.34
N PRO A 271 23.03 -30.81 31.12
CA PRO A 271 22.42 -32.06 31.57
C PRO A 271 21.33 -31.84 32.64
N GLN A 272 20.26 -32.61 32.50
CA GLN A 272 19.10 -32.64 33.44
C GLN A 272 19.53 -33.12 34.83
N PRO A 273 19.03 -32.47 35.92
CA PRO A 273 19.15 -33.05 37.27
C PRO A 273 18.11 -34.15 37.47
N GLN A 274 18.59 -35.26 38.04
CA GLN A 274 17.80 -36.42 38.43
C GLN A 274 16.79 -36.09 39.52
N GLN A 275 15.57 -36.62 39.36
CA GLN A 275 14.52 -36.60 40.38
C GLN A 275 14.88 -37.46 41.62
N PRO A 276 14.65 -37.04 42.86
CA PRO A 276 14.61 -37.93 43.99
C PRO A 276 13.24 -38.61 44.12
N ALA A 277 13.31 -39.83 44.62
CA ALA A 277 12.26 -40.81 44.75
C ALA A 277 11.11 -40.42 45.68
N ALA A 278 9.96 -41.01 45.42
CA ALA A 278 8.72 -40.94 46.14
C ALA A 278 8.80 -41.44 47.59
N ALA A 279 8.04 -40.82 48.49
CA ALA A 279 7.59 -41.41 49.76
C ALA A 279 6.10 -41.01 50.01
N PRO A 280 5.34 -41.74 50.85
CA PRO A 280 4.02 -42.22 50.48
C PRO A 280 2.86 -41.40 51.07
N ALA A 281 1.67 -41.77 50.56
CA ALA A 281 0.34 -41.26 50.89
C ALA A 281 0.03 -41.15 52.37
N ASN A 282 -0.68 -40.08 52.75
CA ASN A 282 -1.52 -40.14 53.95
C ASN A 282 -2.90 -39.52 53.60
N ASN A 283 -3.90 -40.37 53.82
CA ASN A 283 -5.33 -40.06 53.78
C ASN A 283 -5.71 -39.10 54.88
N GLY A 284 -6.52 -38.13 54.60
CA GLY A 284 -7.17 -37.29 55.57
C GLY A 284 -8.42 -36.67 54.93
N GLU A 285 -9.52 -37.36 55.10
CA GLU A 285 -10.88 -36.87 54.92
C GLU A 285 -11.11 -35.65 55.81
N VAL A 286 -12.05 -34.79 55.39
CA VAL A 286 -13.15 -34.26 56.15
C VAL A 286 -13.45 -32.78 55.79
N PRO A 287 -14.63 -32.23 56.01
CA PRO A 287 -15.81 -32.24 55.17
C PRO A 287 -16.27 -30.80 54.83
N PHE A 288 -17.26 -30.76 53.97
CA PHE A 288 -18.06 -29.54 53.67
C PHE A 288 -18.86 -29.08 54.92
N PRO A 289 -19.15 -27.81 55.04
CA PRO A 289 -20.42 -27.36 55.58
C PRO A 289 -21.28 -26.72 54.48
N GLN A 290 -22.47 -27.27 54.36
CA GLN A 290 -23.67 -26.59 53.89
C GLN A 290 -24.08 -25.55 54.94
N ASN A 291 -24.71 -24.48 54.48
CA ASN A 291 -25.89 -23.82 55.01
C ASN A 291 -26.09 -22.56 54.17
N ASP A 292 -27.16 -22.43 53.45
CA ASP A 292 -28.57 -22.13 53.79
C ASP A 292 -28.77 -20.65 54.12
N ASP A 293 -29.69 -20.12 53.31
CA ASP A 293 -30.76 -19.18 53.63
C ASP A 293 -30.49 -17.66 53.68
N ASP A 294 -31.32 -17.06 52.82
CA ASP A 294 -32.18 -15.89 53.03
C ASP A 294 -31.56 -14.47 53.13
N PHE A 295 -31.79 -13.73 52.13
CA PHE A 295 -32.74 -12.60 51.93
C PHE A 295 -32.47 -11.91 50.60
#